data_244624582b1bc13395a44bbc0eb23323
#
_entry.id   244624582b1bc13395a44bbc0eb23323
#
_cell.length_a   1.000
_cell.length_b   1.000
_cell.length_c   1.000
_cell.angle_alpha   90.00
_cell.angle_beta   90.00
_cell.angle_gamma   90.00
#
_symmetry.space_group_name_H-M   'P 1'
#
loop_
_entity.id
_entity.type
_entity.pdbx_description
1 polymer ?
#
loop_
_entity_poly.entity_id
_entity_poly.type
_entity_poly.pdbx_seq_one_letter_code
_entity_poly.pdbx_strand_id
1 'polypeptide(L)'
;MIANKKIRLFFDDFDLDWRGTLSDITRIKSLLLALSDMTSDIDGFSARIALRTDVYEMIRNEEFSDKFESALIKCRWNNQEIMKALAKRICAYFNEPFDEINTSDPR
;
A
#
# COMPACT_ATOMS: atom_id res chain seq x y z
N MET A 1 5.20 -29.29 -6.84
CA MET A 1 3.97 -29.03 -6.11
C MET A 1 4.25 -28.15 -4.92
N ILE A 2 3.43 -27.14 -4.66
CA ILE A 2 3.69 -26.14 -3.62
C ILE A 2 2.93 -26.46 -2.32
N ALA A 3 2.43 -27.68 -2.17
CA ALA A 3 1.74 -28.08 -0.95
C ALA A 3 2.61 -27.84 0.29
N ASN A 4 2.05 -27.22 1.30
CA ASN A 4 2.72 -26.86 2.57
C ASN A 4 3.72 -25.71 2.45
N LYS A 5 3.85 -25.08 1.27
CA LYS A 5 4.65 -23.86 1.12
C LYS A 5 3.73 -22.65 1.01
N LYS A 6 4.19 -21.52 1.54
CA LYS A 6 3.49 -20.25 1.44
C LYS A 6 4.29 -19.30 0.57
N ILE A 7 3.62 -18.70 -0.40
CA ILE A 7 4.21 -17.70 -1.28
C ILE A 7 3.53 -16.37 -0.99
N ARG A 8 4.32 -15.37 -0.64
CA ARG A 8 3.83 -14.01 -0.41
C ARG A 8 4.54 -13.08 -1.39
N LEU A 9 3.75 -12.41 -2.21
CA LEU A 9 4.28 -11.43 -3.15
C LEU A 9 3.98 -10.03 -2.63
N PHE A 10 4.96 -9.15 -2.75
CA PHE A 10 4.82 -7.75 -2.40
C PHE A 10 5.08 -6.91 -3.64
N PHE A 11 4.13 -6.09 -3.98
CA PHE A 11 4.21 -5.19 -5.13
C PHE A 11 4.29 -3.76 -4.64
N ASP A 12 5.33 -3.07 -5.07
CA ASP A 12 5.52 -1.66 -4.79
C ASP A 12 5.68 -0.93 -6.12
N ASP A 13 5.36 0.36 -6.14
CA ASP A 13 5.50 1.20 -7.33
C ASP A 13 4.70 0.73 -8.55
N PHE A 14 3.58 0.06 -8.31
CA PHE A 14 2.65 -0.34 -9.37
C PHE A 14 2.16 0.82 -10.21
N ASP A 15 2.09 1.97 -9.56
CA ASP A 15 1.57 3.21 -10.12
C ASP A 15 2.70 4.20 -10.47
N LEU A 16 3.93 3.71 -10.65
CA LEU A 16 5.09 4.56 -10.84
C LEU A 16 4.92 5.48 -12.04
N ASP A 17 4.49 5.05 -13.16
CA ASP A 17 4.30 5.87 -14.35
C ASP A 17 2.83 6.23 -14.60
N TRP A 18 2.07 6.33 -13.53
CA TRP A 18 0.64 6.60 -13.60
C TRP A 18 0.34 7.96 -14.22
N ARG A 19 -0.46 7.97 -15.27
CA ARG A 19 -0.90 9.19 -15.96
C ARG A 19 -2.42 9.35 -15.94
N GLY A 20 -3.13 8.40 -15.36
CA GLY A 20 -4.59 8.44 -15.29
C GLY A 20 -5.29 8.15 -16.62
N THR A 21 -4.59 7.58 -17.58
CA THR A 21 -5.19 7.20 -18.86
C THR A 21 -6.08 5.96 -18.71
N LEU A 22 -6.98 5.76 -19.65
CA LEU A 22 -7.79 4.55 -19.66
C LEU A 22 -6.94 3.28 -19.73
N SER A 23 -5.84 3.34 -20.46
CA SER A 23 -4.88 2.24 -20.54
C SER A 23 -4.28 1.92 -19.18
N ASP A 24 -3.88 2.94 -18.41
CA ASP A 24 -3.35 2.77 -17.08
C ASP A 24 -4.38 2.14 -16.13
N ILE A 25 -5.60 2.66 -16.17
CA ILE A 25 -6.71 2.15 -15.36
C ILE A 25 -6.95 0.66 -15.64
N THR A 26 -7.05 0.33 -16.92
CA THR A 26 -7.32 -1.06 -17.34
C THR A 26 -6.18 -1.98 -16.91
N ARG A 27 -4.94 -1.54 -17.06
CA ARG A 27 -3.77 -2.35 -16.69
C ARG A 27 -3.76 -2.66 -15.20
N ILE A 28 -3.96 -1.67 -14.37
CA ILE A 28 -3.92 -1.87 -12.92
C ILE A 28 -5.12 -2.70 -12.44
N LYS A 29 -6.30 -2.42 -12.94
CA LYS A 29 -7.49 -3.20 -12.60
C LYS A 29 -7.34 -4.66 -12.99
N SER A 30 -6.86 -4.93 -14.21
CA SER A 30 -6.67 -6.29 -14.69
C SER A 30 -5.66 -7.06 -13.83
N LEU A 31 -4.59 -6.40 -13.44
CA LEU A 31 -3.56 -7.03 -12.62
C LEU A 31 -4.10 -7.34 -11.21
N LEU A 32 -4.83 -6.42 -10.61
CA LEU A 32 -5.42 -6.65 -9.29
C LEU A 32 -6.43 -7.80 -9.32
N LEU A 33 -7.26 -7.84 -10.36
CA LEU A 33 -8.22 -8.93 -10.51
C LEU A 33 -7.54 -10.28 -10.71
N ALA A 34 -6.48 -10.31 -11.52
CA ALA A 34 -5.72 -11.54 -11.72
C ALA A 34 -5.07 -12.03 -10.42
N LEU A 35 -4.49 -11.13 -9.64
CA LEU A 35 -3.90 -11.49 -8.35
C LEU A 35 -4.96 -11.98 -7.35
N SER A 36 -6.13 -11.38 -7.36
CA SER A 36 -7.24 -11.83 -6.53
C SER A 36 -7.67 -13.25 -6.90
N ASP A 37 -7.78 -13.55 -8.19
CA ASP A 37 -8.12 -14.88 -8.65
C ASP A 37 -7.06 -15.90 -8.26
N MET A 38 -5.79 -15.57 -8.42
CA MET A 38 -4.70 -16.45 -8.00
C MET A 38 -4.73 -16.73 -6.50
N THR A 39 -5.04 -15.72 -5.70
CA THR A 39 -5.16 -15.88 -4.25
C THR A 39 -6.27 -16.84 -3.88
N SER A 40 -7.38 -16.80 -4.62
CA SER A 40 -8.51 -17.70 -4.40
C SER A 40 -8.24 -19.13 -4.87
N ASP A 41 -7.50 -19.28 -5.96
CA ASP A 41 -7.31 -20.58 -6.63
C ASP A 41 -6.11 -21.35 -6.11
N ILE A 42 -5.12 -20.68 -5.57
CA ILE A 42 -3.85 -21.29 -5.14
C ILE A 42 -3.72 -21.21 -3.63
N ASP A 43 -3.72 -22.35 -2.97
CA ASP A 43 -3.52 -22.41 -1.53
C ASP A 43 -2.10 -21.95 -1.17
N GLY A 44 -2.01 -21.14 -0.12
CA GLY A 44 -0.72 -20.64 0.34
C GLY A 44 -0.18 -19.45 -0.44
N PHE A 45 -0.92 -18.96 -1.43
CA PHE A 45 -0.55 -17.77 -2.19
C PHE A 45 -1.24 -16.54 -1.61
N SER A 46 -0.47 -15.47 -1.43
CA SER A 46 -1.02 -14.17 -1.05
C SER A 46 -0.22 -13.06 -1.71
N ALA A 47 -0.87 -11.93 -1.92
CA ALA A 47 -0.24 -10.76 -2.52
C ALA A 47 -0.58 -9.51 -1.70
N ARG A 48 0.38 -8.64 -1.53
CA ARG A 48 0.19 -7.34 -0.92
C ARG A 48 0.66 -6.28 -1.90
N ILE A 49 -0.17 -5.29 -2.13
CA ILE A 49 0.05 -4.31 -3.17
C ILE A 49 -0.05 -2.93 -2.54
N ALA A 50 1.01 -2.15 -2.67
CA ALA A 50 1.00 -0.75 -2.28
C ALA A 50 0.49 0.08 -3.45
N LEU A 51 -0.50 0.92 -3.20
CA LEU A 51 -1.14 1.71 -4.22
C LEU A 51 -1.46 3.09 -3.64
N ARG A 52 -1.24 4.13 -4.42
CA ARG A 52 -1.61 5.48 -4.01
C ARG A 52 -3.13 5.59 -3.90
N THR A 53 -3.58 6.34 -2.92
CA THR A 53 -5.01 6.52 -2.67
C THR A 53 -5.74 7.12 -3.87
N ASP A 54 -5.12 8.12 -4.52
CA ASP A 54 -5.72 8.75 -5.71
C ASP A 54 -5.86 7.78 -6.86
N VAL A 55 -4.89 6.89 -7.05
CA VAL A 55 -4.97 5.84 -8.08
C VAL A 55 -6.11 4.88 -7.77
N TYR A 56 -6.21 4.43 -6.52
CA TYR A 56 -7.29 3.53 -6.13
C TYR A 56 -8.67 4.17 -6.34
N GLU A 57 -8.82 5.43 -5.99
CA GLU A 57 -10.09 6.14 -6.19
C GLU A 57 -10.49 6.24 -7.66
N MET A 58 -9.51 6.33 -8.57
CA MET A 58 -9.79 6.36 -10.00
C MET A 58 -10.16 5.01 -10.58
N ILE A 59 -9.62 3.91 -10.04
CA ILE A 59 -9.88 2.58 -10.59
C ILE A 59 -11.09 1.91 -9.96
N ARG A 60 -11.54 2.35 -8.80
CA ARG A 60 -12.65 1.69 -8.10
C ARG A 60 -13.98 1.98 -8.79
N ASN A 61 -14.82 0.99 -8.84
CA ASN A 61 -16.24 1.10 -9.14
C ASN A 61 -16.96 0.19 -8.15
N GLU A 62 -18.30 0.11 -8.22
CA GLU A 62 -19.05 -0.70 -7.27
C GLU A 62 -18.59 -2.16 -7.23
N GLU A 63 -18.52 -2.78 -8.39
CA GLU A 63 -18.11 -4.18 -8.51
C GLU A 63 -16.70 -4.42 -7.96
N PHE A 64 -15.76 -3.53 -8.32
CA PHE A 64 -14.39 -3.62 -7.87
C PHE A 64 -14.28 -3.37 -6.36
N SER A 65 -15.01 -2.39 -5.86
CA SER A 65 -15.04 -2.05 -4.44
C SER A 65 -15.58 -3.21 -3.61
N ASP A 66 -16.65 -3.85 -4.03
CA ASP A 66 -17.20 -4.99 -3.32
C ASP A 66 -16.20 -6.13 -3.19
N LYS A 67 -15.39 -6.34 -4.22
CA LYS A 67 -14.39 -7.41 -4.22
C LYS A 67 -13.20 -7.12 -3.31
N PHE A 68 -12.77 -5.89 -3.21
CA PHE A 68 -11.52 -5.53 -2.54
C PHE A 68 -11.69 -4.77 -1.23
N GLU A 69 -12.88 -4.31 -0.91
CA GLU A 69 -13.12 -3.47 0.28
C GLU A 69 -12.62 -4.13 1.57
N SER A 70 -12.89 -5.41 1.74
CA SER A 70 -12.50 -6.14 2.95
C SER A 70 -10.99 -6.32 3.08
N ALA A 71 -10.26 -6.27 1.97
CA ALA A 71 -8.82 -6.44 1.95
C ALA A 71 -8.06 -5.11 1.97
N LEU A 72 -8.78 -4.00 1.95
CA LEU A 72 -8.19 -2.67 1.84
C LEU A 72 -7.71 -2.17 3.19
N ILE A 73 -6.44 -1.76 3.24
CA ILE A 73 -5.87 -1.11 4.42
C ILE A 73 -5.43 0.29 4.00
N LYS A 74 -6.05 1.30 4.60
CA LYS A 74 -5.69 2.69 4.32
C LYS A 74 -4.61 3.15 5.28
N CYS A 75 -3.49 3.58 4.74
CA CYS A 75 -2.40 4.14 5.51
C CYS A 75 -2.40 5.66 5.31
N ARG A 76 -2.60 6.39 6.39
CA ARG A 76 -2.61 7.85 6.37
C ARG A 76 -1.66 8.38 7.41
N TRP A 77 -0.95 9.43 7.05
CA TRP A 77 -0.11 10.17 7.97
C TRP A 77 -0.87 11.37 8.51
N ASN A 78 -0.89 11.53 9.82
CA ASN A 78 -1.30 12.80 10.40
C ASN A 78 -0.06 13.67 10.63
N ASN A 79 -0.27 14.94 11.00
CA ASN A 79 0.84 15.88 11.19
C ASN A 79 1.82 15.41 12.26
N GLN A 80 1.31 14.83 13.32
CA GLN A 80 2.15 14.34 14.43
C GLN A 80 3.03 13.17 13.98
N GLU A 81 2.49 12.25 13.21
CA GLU A 81 3.24 11.11 12.69
C GLU A 81 4.34 11.56 11.73
N ILE A 82 4.03 12.54 10.87
CA ILE A 82 5.01 13.11 9.96
C ILE A 82 6.15 13.77 10.74
N MET A 83 5.80 14.53 11.77
CA MET A 83 6.80 15.18 12.63
C MET A 83 7.69 14.16 13.33
N LYS A 84 7.12 13.07 13.84
CA LYS A 84 7.89 11.99 14.45
C LYS A 84 8.85 11.34 13.46
N ALA A 85 8.38 11.07 12.26
CA ALA A 85 9.23 10.46 11.23
C ALA A 85 10.39 11.37 10.85
N LEU A 86 10.14 12.66 10.68
CA LEU A 86 11.17 13.64 10.40
C LEU A 86 12.18 13.75 11.55
N ALA A 87 11.67 13.81 12.79
CA ALA A 87 12.52 13.91 13.96
C ALA A 87 13.44 12.69 14.10
N LYS A 88 12.91 11.50 13.86
CA LYS A 88 13.71 10.27 13.88
C LYS A 88 14.80 10.28 12.81
N ARG A 89 14.49 10.75 11.62
CA ARG A 89 15.48 10.85 10.55
C ARG A 89 16.57 11.86 10.87
N ILE A 90 16.20 13.01 11.40
CA ILE A 90 17.16 14.04 11.79
C ILE A 90 18.08 13.53 12.91
N CYS A 91 17.50 12.90 13.94
CA CYS A 91 18.29 12.33 15.02
C CYS A 91 19.25 11.24 14.53
N ALA A 92 18.80 10.40 13.62
CA ALA A 92 19.68 9.37 13.03
C ALA A 92 20.81 10.00 12.23
N TYR A 93 20.54 11.06 11.47
CA TYR A 93 21.55 11.75 10.68
C TYR A 93 22.64 12.37 11.57
N PHE A 94 22.24 13.00 12.66
CA PHE A 94 23.19 13.64 13.60
C PHE A 94 23.66 12.70 14.70
N ASN A 95 23.24 11.45 14.69
CA ASN A 95 23.57 10.45 15.70
C ASN A 95 23.16 10.90 17.12
N GLU A 96 22.03 11.57 17.23
CA GLU A 96 21.47 12.04 18.50
C GLU A 96 20.29 11.16 18.93
N PRO A 97 20.01 11.06 20.24
CA PRO A 97 18.87 10.28 20.71
C PRO A 97 17.55 10.96 20.34
N PHE A 98 16.56 10.16 19.95
CA PHE A 98 15.22 10.63 19.67
C PHE A 98 14.43 10.78 20.97
N ASP A 99 13.78 11.94 21.16
CA ASP A 99 12.90 12.20 22.28
C ASP A 99 11.47 12.36 21.77
N GLU A 100 10.66 11.35 22.02
CA GLU A 100 9.27 11.30 21.56
C GLU A 100 8.40 12.37 22.24
N ILE A 101 8.72 12.74 23.46
CA ILE A 101 7.95 13.75 24.19
C ILE A 101 8.02 15.10 23.48
N ASN A 102 9.19 15.45 22.99
CA ASN A 102 9.39 16.72 22.28
C ASN A 102 8.64 16.78 20.96
N THR A 103 8.41 15.63 20.31
CA THR A 103 7.72 15.58 19.04
C THR A 103 6.21 15.44 19.17
N SER A 104 5.71 15.20 20.37
CA SER A 104 4.28 15.06 20.60
C SER A 104 3.57 16.39 20.85
N ASP A 105 4.31 17.48 21.05
CA ASP A 105 3.74 18.83 21.23
C ASP A 105 3.33 19.38 19.85
N PRO A 106 2.05 19.74 19.66
CA PRO A 106 1.53 20.13 18.34
C PRO A 106 1.88 21.55 17.91
N ARG A 107 2.73 22.24 18.55
CA ARG A 107 3.10 23.61 18.16
C ARG A 107 3.81 23.71 16.83
#